data_535af7d2d10537ee42062f05cff543c7
#
_entry.id   535af7d2d10537ee42062f05cff543c7
#
_cell.length_a   1.000
_cell.length_b   1.000
_cell.length_c   1.000
_cell.angle_alpha   90.00
_cell.angle_beta   90.00
_cell.angle_gamma   90.00
#
_symmetry.space_group_name_H-M   'P 1'
#
loop_
_entity.id
_entity.type
_entity.pdbx_description
1 polymer ?
#
loop_
_entity_poly.entity_id
_entity_poly.type
_entity_poly.pdbx_seq_one_letter_code
_entity_poly.pdbx_strand_id
1 'polypeptide(L)'
;MYRVWNFVTNYSLLLILGALIALVWANVDASSYHHFVEFELIHDFIIGHAHYDANGQVEYRSLTLHYLVNDVLMAFFFAIAAKEVWEAVILKNGSLRGKKAATPLFATAGGMFGPIAVYLGLAAFLGSDVYDAVAKGWAIPTATDIAFSYLVGRLVFGAGHPAVRFLLLLAIADDAAGLIILAIFYPSGELAPSWLLLSLFSSIGVYLFFNWLPRKMDAGDQLRKRSTWVREKLSFWPYLIAGCLSWYGFQESGLHPALGLLPIVPTLPHADRAFGIFSEAEQYLTDLLNHTEHLLKHPVEVVLFFFGLLNAGVEFSAIAEPTWLVLLGLIVGKPIGILFFGWLAAHPLGLGLPQGMRTIDLFVIGFVAAIGFTVSLFIASVAFEAGPVQDAAKMGALFSFFAAILSLIAGKLTKVEKQHS
;
A
#
# COMPACT_ATOMS: atom_id res chain seq x y z
N MET A 1 11.62 -7.04 -19.13
CA MET A 1 12.04 -7.76 -17.91
C MET A 1 13.15 -7.06 -17.14
N TYR A 2 14.30 -6.72 -17.73
CA TYR A 2 15.43 -6.05 -17.05
C TYR A 2 15.06 -4.67 -16.45
N ARG A 3 14.29 -3.84 -17.17
CA ARG A 3 13.84 -2.52 -16.68
C ARG A 3 12.87 -2.61 -15.52
N VAL A 4 11.94 -3.57 -15.56
CA VAL A 4 11.01 -3.83 -14.46
C VAL A 4 11.75 -4.32 -13.22
N TRP A 5 12.73 -5.22 -13.40
CA TRP A 5 13.60 -5.65 -12.31
C TRP A 5 14.32 -4.48 -11.64
N ASN A 6 14.92 -3.59 -12.44
CA ASN A 6 15.59 -2.41 -11.91
C ASN A 6 14.64 -1.48 -11.17
N PHE A 7 13.41 -1.30 -11.69
CA PHE A 7 12.39 -0.48 -11.04
C PHE A 7 12.08 -1.00 -9.65
N VAL A 8 11.65 -2.26 -9.54
CA VAL A 8 11.33 -2.89 -8.26
C VAL A 8 12.51 -2.89 -7.29
N THR A 9 13.71 -3.14 -7.82
CA THR A 9 14.93 -3.14 -7.01
C THR A 9 15.27 -1.75 -6.47
N ASN A 10 15.12 -0.70 -7.29
CA ASN A 10 15.41 0.66 -6.86
C ASN A 10 14.47 1.12 -5.75
N TYR A 11 13.16 0.91 -5.90
CA TYR A 11 12.20 1.26 -4.86
C TYR A 11 12.53 0.58 -3.53
N SER A 12 12.78 -0.72 -3.57
CA SER A 12 13.12 -1.48 -2.38
C SER A 12 14.43 -1.01 -1.74
N LEU A 13 15.47 -0.74 -2.53
CA LEU A 13 16.78 -0.35 -2.02
C LEU A 13 16.76 1.03 -1.33
N LEU A 14 16.09 2.02 -1.91
CA LEU A 14 15.99 3.35 -1.31
C LEU A 14 15.22 3.32 0.01
N LEU A 15 14.10 2.63 0.05
CA LEU A 15 13.31 2.46 1.27
C LEU A 15 14.11 1.75 2.37
N ILE A 16 14.82 0.66 2.03
CA ILE A 16 15.69 -0.04 2.99
C ILE A 16 16.78 0.89 3.51
N LEU A 17 17.42 1.66 2.61
CA LEU A 17 18.48 2.58 3.00
C LEU A 17 17.95 3.61 3.99
N GLY A 18 16.78 4.23 3.72
CA GLY A 18 16.13 5.14 4.64
C GLY A 18 15.86 4.51 6.00
N ALA A 19 15.29 3.30 5.99
CA ALA A 19 14.98 2.58 7.23
C ALA A 19 16.24 2.17 8.02
N LEU A 20 17.31 1.74 7.35
CA LEU A 20 18.57 1.41 8.02
C LEU A 20 19.21 2.65 8.65
N ILE A 21 19.23 3.77 7.93
CA ILE A 21 19.74 5.04 8.48
C ILE A 21 18.92 5.44 9.71
N ALA A 22 17.60 5.38 9.63
CA ALA A 22 16.69 5.69 10.71
C ALA A 22 16.94 4.81 11.94
N LEU A 23 17.03 3.49 11.73
CA LEU A 23 17.25 2.52 12.81
C LEU A 23 18.61 2.76 13.50
N VAL A 24 19.66 2.99 12.72
CA VAL A 24 20.98 3.30 13.29
C VAL A 24 20.95 4.64 14.04
N TRP A 25 20.37 5.66 13.44
CA TRP A 25 20.30 7.01 14.04
C TRP A 25 19.52 7.01 15.36
N ALA A 26 18.33 6.41 15.39
CA ALA A 26 17.49 6.32 16.59
C ALA A 26 18.19 5.56 17.74
N ASN A 27 19.04 4.57 17.44
CA ASN A 27 19.76 3.80 18.45
C ASN A 27 21.11 4.41 18.87
N VAL A 28 21.64 5.38 18.11
CA VAL A 28 22.87 6.14 18.48
C VAL A 28 22.51 7.42 19.22
N ASP A 29 21.51 8.16 18.72
CA ASP A 29 21.03 9.43 19.30
C ASP A 29 19.54 9.59 19.03
N ALA A 30 18.72 8.98 19.87
CA ALA A 30 17.26 9.02 19.81
C ALA A 30 16.70 10.45 19.83
N SER A 31 17.28 11.30 20.70
CA SER A 31 16.81 12.69 20.86
C SER A 31 16.97 13.49 19.55
N SER A 32 18.14 13.39 18.93
CA SER A 32 18.40 14.05 17.64
C SER A 32 17.51 13.51 16.53
N TYR A 33 17.25 12.19 16.49
CA TYR A 33 16.38 11.57 15.54
C TYR A 33 14.92 12.06 15.68
N HIS A 34 14.36 12.03 16.90
CA HIS A 34 13.00 12.51 17.15
C HIS A 34 12.85 14.00 16.83
N HIS A 35 13.84 14.83 17.18
CA HIS A 35 13.82 16.25 16.80
C HIS A 35 13.80 16.45 15.27
N PHE A 36 14.50 15.60 14.53
CA PHE A 36 14.46 15.64 13.07
C PHE A 36 13.10 15.19 12.50
N VAL A 37 12.52 14.13 13.04
CA VAL A 37 11.20 13.61 12.59
C VAL A 37 10.10 14.63 12.82
N GLU A 38 10.12 15.27 14.00
CA GLU A 38 9.12 16.26 14.40
C GLU A 38 9.49 17.70 13.98
N PHE A 39 10.53 17.85 13.16
CA PHE A 39 10.97 19.17 12.72
C PHE A 39 9.84 19.90 12.02
N GLU A 40 9.48 21.05 12.57
CA GLU A 40 8.41 21.89 12.09
C GLU A 40 8.91 22.75 10.92
N LEU A 41 8.37 22.51 9.73
CA LEU A 41 8.71 23.25 8.51
C LEU A 41 8.01 24.60 8.46
N ILE A 42 6.73 24.64 8.82
CA ILE A 42 5.91 25.85 8.81
C ILE A 42 4.97 25.81 10.01
N HIS A 43 5.05 26.89 10.83
CA HIS A 43 4.13 27.13 11.92
C HIS A 43 2.91 27.89 11.41
N ASP A 44 1.71 27.54 11.86
CA ASP A 44 0.43 28.14 11.47
C ASP A 44 0.20 28.14 9.95
N PHE A 45 -0.09 26.96 9.44
CA PHE A 45 -0.32 26.74 8.02
C PHE A 45 -1.72 26.14 7.77
N ILE A 46 -2.18 26.18 6.51
CA ILE A 46 -3.51 25.66 6.11
C ILE A 46 -3.61 24.15 6.30
N ILE A 47 -2.49 23.44 6.16
CA ILE A 47 -2.38 21.99 6.28
C ILE A 47 -1.39 21.62 7.37
N GLY A 48 -1.58 20.46 8.00
CA GLY A 48 -0.69 19.98 9.07
C GLY A 48 -1.45 19.35 10.22
N HIS A 49 -0.71 18.96 11.24
CA HIS A 49 -1.29 18.50 12.50
C HIS A 49 -2.06 19.64 13.17
N ALA A 50 -3.31 19.35 13.52
CA ALA A 50 -4.16 20.31 14.21
C ALA A 50 -3.81 20.35 15.70
N HIS A 51 -3.57 21.54 16.21
CA HIS A 51 -3.44 21.83 17.64
C HIS A 51 -4.75 22.46 18.12
N TYR A 52 -5.30 21.92 19.21
CA TYR A 52 -6.61 22.28 19.71
C TYR A 52 -6.47 23.17 20.96
N ASP A 53 -7.33 24.18 21.05
CA ASP A 53 -7.47 25.02 22.25
C ASP A 53 -8.19 24.27 23.39
N ALA A 54 -8.32 24.91 24.57
CA ALA A 54 -9.05 24.36 25.71
C ALA A 54 -10.55 24.11 25.44
N ASN A 55 -11.11 24.66 24.36
CA ASN A 55 -12.50 24.52 23.95
C ASN A 55 -12.69 23.43 22.87
N GLY A 56 -11.60 22.76 22.45
CA GLY A 56 -11.60 21.75 21.41
C GLY A 56 -11.70 22.32 19.98
N GLN A 57 -11.42 23.63 19.79
CA GLN A 57 -11.31 24.22 18.46
C GLN A 57 -9.88 24.21 17.97
N VAL A 58 -9.67 24.06 16.66
CA VAL A 58 -8.33 24.11 16.06
C VAL A 58 -7.77 25.53 16.26
N GLU A 59 -6.74 25.66 17.05
CA GLU A 59 -6.02 26.91 17.31
C GLU A 59 -5.07 27.24 16.16
N TYR A 60 -4.25 26.29 15.76
CA TYR A 60 -3.37 26.39 14.59
C TYR A 60 -3.04 25.00 14.06
N ARG A 61 -2.42 24.94 12.88
CA ARG A 61 -1.89 23.71 12.29
C ARG A 61 -0.40 23.85 12.03
N SER A 62 0.37 22.81 12.37
CA SER A 62 1.81 22.77 12.10
C SER A 62 2.15 21.77 11.00
N LEU A 63 2.89 22.21 10.00
CA LEU A 63 3.42 21.36 8.96
C LEU A 63 4.78 20.81 9.40
N THR A 64 4.79 19.59 9.91
CA THR A 64 6.01 18.88 10.28
C THR A 64 6.57 18.08 9.11
N LEU A 65 7.85 17.70 9.18
CA LEU A 65 8.46 16.82 8.17
C LEU A 65 7.76 15.47 8.10
N HIS A 66 7.38 14.91 9.25
CA HIS A 66 6.61 13.67 9.33
C HIS A 66 5.24 13.79 8.63
N TYR A 67 4.48 14.86 8.90
CA TYR A 67 3.21 15.10 8.23
C TYR A 67 3.37 15.26 6.72
N LEU A 68 4.36 16.04 6.29
CA LEU A 68 4.62 16.22 4.85
C LEU A 68 4.83 14.89 4.13
N VAL A 69 5.60 13.99 4.73
CA VAL A 69 5.90 12.69 4.08
C VAL A 69 4.71 11.75 4.18
N ASN A 70 4.13 11.56 5.36
CA ASN A 70 3.12 10.52 5.61
C ASN A 70 1.72 10.89 5.08
N ASP A 71 1.36 12.16 5.09
CA ASP A 71 0.00 12.61 4.75
C ASP A 71 -0.09 13.22 3.35
N VAL A 72 0.97 13.96 2.94
CA VAL A 72 0.98 14.61 1.62
C VAL A 72 1.68 13.74 0.57
N LEU A 73 2.93 13.36 0.81
CA LEU A 73 3.72 12.67 -0.20
C LEU A 73 3.33 11.20 -0.37
N MET A 74 2.95 10.51 0.71
CA MET A 74 2.44 9.13 0.62
C MET A 74 1.12 9.04 -0.15
N ALA A 75 0.38 10.13 -0.34
CA ALA A 75 -0.79 10.14 -1.21
C ALA A 75 -0.44 9.76 -2.66
N PHE A 76 0.73 10.12 -3.15
CA PHE A 76 1.21 9.69 -4.49
C PHE A 76 1.52 8.20 -4.54
N PHE A 77 2.08 7.64 -3.48
CA PHE A 77 2.30 6.19 -3.37
C PHE A 77 0.96 5.45 -3.40
N PHE A 78 -0.02 5.86 -2.59
CA PHE A 78 -1.34 5.24 -2.60
C PHE A 78 -2.11 5.48 -3.90
N ALA A 79 -1.87 6.59 -4.61
CA ALA A 79 -2.44 6.79 -5.94
C ALA A 79 -1.89 5.78 -6.96
N ILE A 80 -0.61 5.43 -6.91
CA ILE A 80 -0.03 4.36 -7.75
C ILE A 80 -0.64 3.01 -7.36
N ALA A 81 -0.73 2.68 -6.09
CA ALA A 81 -1.38 1.45 -5.63
C ALA A 81 -2.84 1.37 -6.08
N ALA A 82 -3.59 2.48 -5.97
CA ALA A 82 -4.98 2.55 -6.46
C ALA A 82 -5.08 2.39 -7.98
N LYS A 83 -4.11 2.88 -8.76
CA LYS A 83 -4.03 2.66 -10.21
C LYS A 83 -3.88 1.18 -10.52
N GLU A 84 -2.98 0.47 -9.86
CA GLU A 84 -2.80 -0.98 -10.03
C GLU A 84 -4.09 -1.75 -9.71
N VAL A 85 -4.75 -1.39 -8.60
CA VAL A 85 -6.05 -1.97 -8.22
C VAL A 85 -7.12 -1.67 -9.27
N TRP A 86 -7.21 -0.42 -9.75
CA TRP A 86 -8.16 -0.02 -10.77
C TRP A 86 -8.01 -0.83 -12.06
N GLU A 87 -6.78 -0.98 -12.55
CA GLU A 87 -6.48 -1.76 -13.74
C GLU A 87 -6.79 -3.25 -13.55
N ALA A 88 -6.44 -3.79 -12.40
CA ALA A 88 -6.67 -5.19 -12.10
C ALA A 88 -8.17 -5.55 -12.00
N VAL A 89 -9.00 -4.65 -11.47
CA VAL A 89 -10.42 -4.91 -11.17
C VAL A 89 -11.34 -4.44 -12.29
N ILE A 90 -11.11 -3.26 -12.86
CA ILE A 90 -12.09 -2.56 -13.72
C ILE A 90 -11.80 -2.76 -15.20
N LEU A 91 -10.54 -2.71 -15.64
CA LEU A 91 -10.23 -2.76 -17.07
C LEU A 91 -10.54 -4.13 -17.69
N LYS A 92 -10.76 -4.13 -19.02
CA LYS A 92 -10.92 -5.37 -19.79
C LYS A 92 -9.62 -6.17 -19.72
N ASN A 93 -9.73 -7.45 -19.41
CA ASN A 93 -8.60 -8.36 -19.14
C ASN A 93 -7.84 -8.06 -17.84
N GLY A 94 -8.42 -7.28 -16.93
CA GLY A 94 -7.86 -7.07 -15.59
C GLY A 94 -7.59 -8.38 -14.88
N SER A 95 -6.48 -8.43 -14.18
CA SER A 95 -5.94 -9.65 -13.57
C SER A 95 -6.81 -10.22 -12.45
N LEU A 96 -7.60 -9.38 -11.78
CA LEU A 96 -8.57 -9.76 -10.74
C LEU A 96 -9.98 -10.01 -11.28
N ARG A 97 -10.13 -10.24 -12.60
CA ARG A 97 -11.42 -10.53 -13.24
C ARG A 97 -11.54 -12.01 -13.64
N GLY A 98 -12.74 -12.55 -13.43
CA GLY A 98 -13.09 -13.89 -13.86
C GLY A 98 -12.68 -15.01 -12.90
N LYS A 99 -12.96 -16.26 -13.27
CA LYS A 99 -12.76 -17.44 -12.42
C LYS A 99 -11.30 -17.66 -12.00
N LYS A 100 -10.34 -17.23 -12.82
CA LYS A 100 -8.90 -17.39 -12.54
C LYS A 100 -8.41 -16.54 -11.35
N ALA A 101 -9.11 -15.45 -11.04
CA ALA A 101 -8.81 -14.60 -9.91
C ALA A 101 -9.40 -15.12 -8.59
N ALA A 102 -10.35 -16.04 -8.62
CA ALA A 102 -11.08 -16.46 -7.44
C ALA A 102 -10.16 -17.08 -6.38
N THR A 103 -9.27 -18.02 -6.76
CA THR A 103 -8.34 -18.65 -5.82
C THR A 103 -7.37 -17.65 -5.18
N PRO A 104 -6.71 -16.73 -5.93
CA PRO A 104 -5.95 -15.64 -5.33
C PRO A 104 -6.76 -14.77 -4.36
N LEU A 105 -8.00 -14.39 -4.70
CA LEU A 105 -8.85 -13.58 -3.82
C LEU A 105 -9.22 -14.30 -2.51
N PHE A 106 -9.53 -15.60 -2.58
CA PHE A 106 -9.72 -16.40 -1.36
C PHE A 106 -8.44 -16.49 -0.53
N ALA A 107 -7.29 -16.70 -1.18
CA ALA A 107 -6.00 -16.71 -0.51
C ALA A 107 -5.68 -15.36 0.16
N THR A 108 -6.03 -14.23 -0.49
CA THR A 108 -5.93 -12.89 0.11
C THR A 108 -6.79 -12.77 1.35
N ALA A 109 -8.05 -13.21 1.31
CA ALA A 109 -8.90 -13.21 2.50
C ALA A 109 -8.24 -14.01 3.64
N GLY A 110 -7.64 -15.17 3.34
CA GLY A 110 -6.85 -15.94 4.30
C GLY A 110 -5.62 -15.19 4.81
N GLY A 111 -4.92 -14.49 3.91
CA GLY A 111 -3.76 -13.63 4.23
C GLY A 111 -4.09 -12.43 5.09
N MET A 112 -5.38 -12.09 5.21
CA MET A 112 -5.89 -11.05 6.12
C MET A 112 -6.44 -11.66 7.42
N PHE A 113 -7.38 -12.60 7.33
CA PHE A 113 -8.02 -13.19 8.50
C PHE A 113 -7.05 -14.02 9.37
N GLY A 114 -6.08 -14.70 8.76
CA GLY A 114 -5.06 -15.44 9.49
C GLY A 114 -4.23 -14.56 10.43
N PRO A 115 -3.56 -13.51 9.94
CA PRO A 115 -2.85 -12.55 10.78
C PRO A 115 -3.71 -11.91 11.86
N ILE A 116 -4.94 -11.48 11.52
CA ILE A 116 -5.88 -10.89 12.47
C ILE A 116 -6.19 -11.88 13.61
N ALA A 117 -6.49 -13.12 13.27
CA ALA A 117 -6.80 -14.15 14.25
C ALA A 117 -5.62 -14.45 15.18
N VAL A 118 -4.41 -14.51 14.64
CA VAL A 118 -3.19 -14.72 15.44
C VAL A 118 -2.90 -13.50 16.31
N TYR A 119 -2.98 -12.29 15.77
CA TYR A 119 -2.71 -11.04 16.49
C TYR A 119 -3.68 -10.86 17.66
N LEU A 120 -4.99 -10.86 17.39
CA LEU A 120 -6.01 -10.67 18.43
C LEU A 120 -6.11 -11.85 19.38
N GLY A 121 -5.91 -13.09 18.87
CA GLY A 121 -5.92 -14.29 19.71
C GLY A 121 -4.77 -14.30 20.72
N LEU A 122 -3.56 -13.94 20.30
CA LEU A 122 -2.42 -13.82 21.20
C LEU A 122 -2.58 -12.63 22.16
N ALA A 123 -3.08 -11.48 21.69
CA ALA A 123 -3.36 -10.33 22.55
C ALA A 123 -4.34 -10.69 23.66
N ALA A 124 -5.44 -11.40 23.33
CA ALA A 124 -6.42 -11.88 24.30
C ALA A 124 -5.83 -12.92 25.28
N PHE A 125 -4.90 -13.75 24.82
CA PHE A 125 -4.21 -14.72 25.66
C PHE A 125 -3.26 -14.06 26.68
N LEU A 126 -2.65 -12.93 26.32
CA LEU A 126 -1.76 -12.16 27.19
C LEU A 126 -2.51 -11.37 28.28
N GLY A 127 -3.81 -11.18 28.14
CA GLY A 127 -4.68 -10.55 29.14
C GLY A 127 -5.45 -9.35 28.60
N SER A 128 -6.47 -8.93 29.37
CA SER A 128 -7.36 -7.82 28.98
C SER A 128 -6.62 -6.49 28.79
N ASP A 129 -5.69 -6.19 29.67
CA ASP A 129 -4.97 -4.92 29.65
C ASP A 129 -4.11 -4.78 28.38
N VAL A 130 -3.43 -5.87 27.98
CA VAL A 130 -2.67 -5.93 26.73
C VAL A 130 -3.62 -5.83 25.55
N TYR A 131 -4.73 -6.58 25.57
CA TYR A 131 -5.71 -6.57 24.48
C TYR A 131 -6.25 -5.15 24.23
N ASP A 132 -6.69 -4.46 25.27
CA ASP A 132 -7.25 -3.12 25.16
C ASP A 132 -6.22 -2.10 24.63
N ALA A 133 -4.95 -2.25 25.00
CA ALA A 133 -3.87 -1.39 24.52
C ALA A 133 -3.53 -1.61 23.05
N VAL A 134 -3.61 -2.86 22.55
CA VAL A 134 -3.09 -3.22 21.21
C VAL A 134 -4.19 -3.53 20.20
N ALA A 135 -5.45 -3.72 20.61
CA ALA A 135 -6.52 -4.18 19.73
C ALA A 135 -6.68 -3.34 18.46
N LYS A 136 -6.48 -2.02 18.55
CA LYS A 136 -6.53 -1.11 17.39
C LYS A 136 -5.52 -1.45 16.30
N GLY A 137 -4.41 -2.10 16.63
CA GLY A 137 -3.36 -2.48 15.67
C GLY A 137 -3.64 -3.76 14.87
N TRP A 138 -4.85 -4.31 14.91
CA TRP A 138 -5.23 -5.58 14.29
C TRP A 138 -4.93 -5.66 12.79
N ALA A 139 -4.93 -4.54 12.09
CA ALA A 139 -4.67 -4.48 10.65
C ALA A 139 -3.18 -4.41 10.29
N ILE A 140 -2.28 -4.11 11.25
CA ILE A 140 -0.83 -3.98 10.98
C ILE A 140 -0.27 -5.25 10.32
N PRO A 141 -0.54 -6.47 10.81
CA PRO A 141 0.00 -7.70 10.23
C PRO A 141 -0.75 -8.18 8.98
N THR A 142 -1.78 -7.48 8.51
CA THR A 142 -2.48 -7.88 7.27
C THR A 142 -1.75 -7.45 6.01
N ALA A 143 -0.94 -6.42 6.06
CA ALA A 143 -0.31 -5.81 4.90
C ALA A 143 0.78 -6.69 4.26
N THR A 144 0.95 -6.55 2.93
CA THR A 144 2.02 -7.14 2.14
C THR A 144 2.77 -6.05 1.40
N ASP A 145 4.08 -6.00 1.47
CA ASP A 145 4.89 -5.12 0.63
C ASP A 145 5.06 -5.75 -0.76
N ILE A 146 4.34 -5.23 -1.77
CA ILE A 146 4.35 -5.77 -3.13
C ILE A 146 5.77 -5.82 -3.70
N ALA A 147 6.54 -4.75 -3.55
CA ALA A 147 7.86 -4.62 -4.17
C ALA A 147 8.83 -5.69 -3.64
N PHE A 148 8.88 -5.82 -2.32
CA PHE A 148 9.72 -6.85 -1.68
C PHE A 148 9.22 -8.25 -1.91
N SER A 149 7.92 -8.47 -1.77
CA SER A 149 7.32 -9.79 -1.99
C SER A 149 7.55 -10.26 -3.42
N TYR A 150 7.44 -9.38 -4.41
CA TYR A 150 7.74 -9.71 -5.80
C TYR A 150 9.21 -10.08 -6.01
N LEU A 151 10.14 -9.29 -5.45
CA LEU A 151 11.57 -9.55 -5.52
C LEU A 151 11.92 -10.91 -4.91
N VAL A 152 11.48 -11.15 -3.67
CA VAL A 152 11.75 -12.40 -2.95
C VAL A 152 11.03 -13.58 -3.62
N GLY A 153 9.79 -13.40 -4.07
CA GLY A 153 9.05 -14.43 -4.82
C GLY A 153 9.79 -14.89 -6.07
N ARG A 154 10.39 -13.96 -6.83
CA ARG A 154 11.24 -14.30 -7.99
C ARG A 154 12.53 -15.03 -7.60
N LEU A 155 13.12 -14.70 -6.47
CA LEU A 155 14.31 -15.41 -5.96
C LEU A 155 13.98 -16.84 -5.52
N VAL A 156 12.79 -17.05 -4.93
CA VAL A 156 12.33 -18.36 -4.44
C VAL A 156 11.86 -19.24 -5.59
N PHE A 157 10.95 -18.74 -6.44
CA PHE A 157 10.24 -19.51 -7.46
C PHE A 157 10.87 -19.44 -8.86
N GLY A 158 11.64 -18.37 -9.15
CA GLY A 158 12.06 -18.02 -10.50
C GLY A 158 11.01 -17.18 -11.24
N ALA A 159 11.47 -16.38 -12.21
CA ALA A 159 10.63 -15.37 -12.87
C ALA A 159 9.46 -15.94 -13.70
N GLY A 160 9.60 -17.16 -14.20
CA GLY A 160 8.57 -17.82 -15.04
C GLY A 160 7.53 -18.62 -14.26
N HIS A 161 7.72 -18.82 -12.96
CA HIS A 161 6.85 -19.67 -12.17
C HIS A 161 5.46 -19.04 -11.94
N PRO A 162 4.34 -19.78 -12.07
CA PRO A 162 2.99 -19.25 -11.91
C PRO A 162 2.71 -18.70 -10.49
N ALA A 163 3.41 -19.17 -9.48
CA ALA A 163 3.33 -18.66 -8.11
C ALA A 163 3.68 -17.16 -8.01
N VAL A 164 4.57 -16.63 -8.87
CA VAL A 164 4.92 -15.21 -8.89
C VAL A 164 3.74 -14.36 -9.33
N ARG A 165 2.99 -14.80 -10.35
CA ARG A 165 1.76 -14.11 -10.76
C ARG A 165 0.67 -14.22 -9.71
N PHE A 166 0.53 -15.39 -9.09
CA PHE A 166 -0.41 -15.59 -7.99
C PHE A 166 -0.13 -14.64 -6.82
N LEU A 167 1.14 -14.52 -6.42
CA LEU A 167 1.61 -13.60 -5.38
C LEU A 167 1.27 -12.14 -5.72
N LEU A 168 1.50 -11.72 -6.97
CA LEU A 168 1.15 -10.37 -7.40
C LEU A 168 -0.36 -10.09 -7.31
N LEU A 169 -1.19 -11.04 -7.75
CA LEU A 169 -2.64 -10.91 -7.64
C LEU A 169 -3.11 -10.81 -6.18
N LEU A 170 -2.51 -11.63 -5.32
CA LEU A 170 -2.75 -11.62 -3.88
C LEU A 170 -2.38 -10.26 -3.30
N ALA A 171 -1.18 -9.76 -3.60
CA ALA A 171 -0.69 -8.50 -3.05
C ALA A 171 -1.51 -7.28 -3.49
N ILE A 172 -1.96 -7.22 -4.76
CA ILE A 172 -2.84 -6.14 -5.24
C ILE A 172 -4.21 -6.19 -4.53
N ALA A 173 -4.76 -7.40 -4.35
CA ALA A 173 -6.02 -7.55 -3.63
C ALA A 173 -5.87 -7.19 -2.13
N ASP A 174 -4.71 -7.47 -1.55
CA ASP A 174 -4.34 -7.12 -0.17
C ASP A 174 -4.24 -5.59 -0.02
N ASP A 175 -3.58 -4.91 -0.95
CA ASP A 175 -3.50 -3.44 -0.98
C ASP A 175 -4.88 -2.80 -1.15
N ALA A 176 -5.71 -3.33 -2.05
CA ALA A 176 -7.08 -2.85 -2.22
C ALA A 176 -7.88 -2.93 -0.92
N ALA A 177 -7.78 -4.06 -0.21
CA ALA A 177 -8.43 -4.24 1.07
C ALA A 177 -7.81 -3.34 2.15
N GLY A 178 -6.49 -3.18 2.17
CA GLY A 178 -5.76 -2.29 3.07
C GLY A 178 -6.21 -0.83 2.94
N LEU A 179 -6.40 -0.32 1.72
CA LEU A 179 -6.92 1.02 1.47
C LEU A 179 -8.35 1.20 2.04
N ILE A 180 -9.21 0.18 1.89
CA ILE A 180 -10.56 0.19 2.46
C ILE A 180 -10.51 0.16 3.99
N ILE A 181 -9.64 -0.67 4.55
CA ILE A 181 -9.45 -0.75 6.01
C ILE A 181 -8.99 0.58 6.57
N LEU A 182 -7.99 1.22 5.94
CA LEU A 182 -7.51 2.54 6.35
C LEU A 182 -8.63 3.59 6.32
N ALA A 183 -9.43 3.59 5.26
CA ALA A 183 -10.52 4.55 5.12
C ALA A 183 -11.62 4.40 6.18
N ILE A 184 -11.93 3.16 6.59
CA ILE A 184 -13.08 2.88 7.47
C ILE A 184 -12.66 2.84 8.96
N PHE A 185 -11.54 2.21 9.27
CA PHE A 185 -11.18 1.86 10.65
C PHE A 185 -10.13 2.79 11.27
N TYR A 186 -9.45 3.61 10.45
CA TYR A 186 -8.35 4.47 10.91
C TYR A 186 -8.58 5.94 10.49
N PRO A 187 -9.65 6.59 11.00
CA PRO A 187 -9.85 8.02 10.78
C PRO A 187 -8.75 8.81 11.49
N SER A 188 -8.30 9.90 10.85
CA SER A 188 -7.26 10.78 11.38
C SER A 188 -7.78 11.87 12.33
N GLY A 189 -9.11 11.98 12.50
CA GLY A 189 -9.73 13.01 13.33
C GLY A 189 -11.23 12.82 13.47
N GLU A 190 -11.92 13.85 13.94
CA GLU A 190 -13.38 13.85 13.99
C GLU A 190 -13.98 13.79 12.58
N LEU A 191 -14.93 12.88 12.39
CA LEU A 191 -15.52 12.65 11.08
C LEU A 191 -16.46 13.81 10.71
N ALA A 192 -16.10 14.53 9.65
CA ALA A 192 -16.90 15.57 9.01
C ALA A 192 -17.20 15.20 7.54
N PRO A 193 -18.12 14.25 7.27
CA PRO A 193 -18.31 13.67 5.94
C PRO A 193 -18.73 14.68 4.87
N SER A 194 -19.24 15.87 5.27
CA SER A 194 -19.58 16.93 4.34
C SER A 194 -18.40 17.39 3.47
N TRP A 195 -17.19 17.33 3.99
CA TRP A 195 -15.99 17.68 3.24
C TRP A 195 -15.65 16.68 2.12
N LEU A 196 -16.12 15.43 2.21
CA LEU A 196 -16.00 14.46 1.11
C LEU A 196 -16.76 14.89 -0.14
N LEU A 197 -17.76 15.80 -0.02
CA LEU A 197 -18.40 16.39 -1.18
C LEU A 197 -17.41 17.19 -2.04
N LEU A 198 -16.40 17.83 -1.44
CA LEU A 198 -15.35 18.51 -2.20
C LEU A 198 -14.57 17.52 -3.05
N SER A 199 -14.18 16.37 -2.50
CA SER A 199 -13.53 15.28 -3.24
C SER A 199 -14.44 14.71 -4.33
N LEU A 200 -15.70 14.46 -4.02
CA LEU A 200 -16.67 13.94 -4.98
C LEU A 200 -16.89 14.90 -6.15
N PHE A 201 -17.14 16.18 -5.86
CA PHE A 201 -17.38 17.17 -6.91
C PHE A 201 -16.12 17.45 -7.75
N SER A 202 -14.94 17.49 -7.15
CA SER A 202 -13.69 17.66 -7.89
C SER A 202 -13.43 16.46 -8.81
N SER A 203 -13.66 15.22 -8.34
CA SER A 203 -13.52 14.00 -9.13
C SER A 203 -14.51 13.92 -10.29
N ILE A 204 -15.80 14.15 -10.01
CA ILE A 204 -16.84 14.18 -11.03
C ILE A 204 -16.59 15.33 -12.02
N GLY A 205 -16.23 16.51 -11.53
CA GLY A 205 -15.95 17.67 -12.36
C GLY A 205 -14.80 17.41 -13.34
N VAL A 206 -13.66 16.95 -12.84
CA VAL A 206 -12.50 16.67 -13.73
C VAL A 206 -12.81 15.56 -14.72
N TYR A 207 -13.55 14.51 -14.32
CA TYR A 207 -13.99 13.47 -15.23
C TYR A 207 -14.92 14.02 -16.32
N LEU A 208 -15.95 14.79 -15.96
CA LEU A 208 -16.92 15.29 -16.91
C LEU A 208 -16.29 16.28 -17.89
N PHE A 209 -15.49 17.26 -17.40
CA PHE A 209 -14.97 18.33 -18.26
C PHE A 209 -13.74 17.94 -19.06
N PHE A 210 -12.87 17.07 -18.53
CA PHE A 210 -11.58 16.76 -19.15
C PHE A 210 -11.45 15.34 -19.68
N ASN A 211 -12.40 14.43 -19.37
CA ASN A 211 -12.41 13.08 -19.92
C ASN A 211 -13.67 12.83 -20.76
N TRP A 212 -14.87 12.87 -20.17
CA TRP A 212 -16.11 12.47 -20.82
C TRP A 212 -16.56 13.46 -21.91
N LEU A 213 -16.61 14.76 -21.60
CA LEU A 213 -17.12 15.79 -22.53
C LEU A 213 -16.27 15.91 -23.79
N PRO A 214 -14.90 15.98 -23.74
CA PRO A 214 -14.08 16.00 -24.93
C PRO A 214 -14.29 14.76 -25.82
N ARG A 215 -14.39 13.56 -25.19
CA ARG A 215 -14.67 12.32 -25.93
C ARG A 215 -16.04 12.33 -26.60
N LYS A 216 -17.07 12.84 -25.91
CA LYS A 216 -18.42 12.95 -26.47
C LYS A 216 -18.47 13.95 -27.64
N MET A 217 -17.77 15.08 -27.52
CA MET A 217 -17.69 16.09 -28.58
C MET A 217 -16.87 15.66 -29.79
N ASP A 218 -15.97 14.68 -29.64
CA ASP A 218 -15.18 14.08 -30.71
C ASP A 218 -15.89 12.82 -31.30
N ALA A 219 -17.12 12.51 -30.87
CA ALA A 219 -17.86 11.37 -31.40
C ALA A 219 -18.15 11.57 -32.88
N GLY A 220 -17.52 10.74 -33.74
CA GLY A 220 -17.60 10.86 -35.20
C GLY A 220 -16.42 11.59 -35.85
N ASP A 221 -15.55 12.23 -35.11
CA ASP A 221 -14.29 12.80 -35.64
C ASP A 221 -13.14 11.81 -35.51
N GLN A 222 -12.60 11.36 -36.65
CA GLN A 222 -11.44 10.43 -36.66
C GLN A 222 -10.18 11.03 -36.01
N LEU A 223 -10.02 12.34 -36.08
CA LEU A 223 -8.86 13.07 -35.54
C LEU A 223 -8.94 13.31 -34.04
N ARG A 224 -10.12 13.15 -33.41
CA ARG A 224 -10.35 13.36 -31.97
C ARG A 224 -9.66 14.62 -31.41
N LYS A 225 -9.80 15.73 -32.10
CA LYS A 225 -9.05 16.98 -31.86
C LYS A 225 -9.14 17.50 -30.44
N ARG A 226 -10.32 17.40 -29.80
CA ARG A 226 -10.55 17.93 -28.46
C ARG A 226 -9.93 17.05 -27.37
N SER A 227 -10.16 15.75 -27.44
CA SER A 227 -9.52 14.79 -26.50
C SER A 227 -8.01 14.81 -26.62
N THR A 228 -7.49 14.95 -27.85
CA THR A 228 -6.05 15.07 -28.11
C THR A 228 -5.51 16.39 -27.55
N TRP A 229 -6.23 17.50 -27.75
CA TRP A 229 -5.82 18.81 -27.20
C TRP A 229 -5.76 18.78 -25.66
N VAL A 230 -6.77 18.22 -24.98
CA VAL A 230 -6.76 18.05 -23.51
C VAL A 230 -5.54 17.24 -23.08
N ARG A 231 -5.28 16.11 -23.73
CA ARG A 231 -4.17 15.21 -23.38
C ARG A 231 -2.80 15.88 -23.60
N GLU A 232 -2.61 16.60 -24.71
CA GLU A 232 -1.30 17.15 -25.09
C GLU A 232 -1.01 18.52 -24.48
N LYS A 233 -2.05 19.37 -24.34
CA LYS A 233 -1.86 20.75 -23.84
C LYS A 233 -2.10 20.89 -22.36
N LEU A 234 -3.15 20.26 -21.82
CA LEU A 234 -3.47 20.31 -20.40
C LEU A 234 -2.76 19.20 -19.61
N SER A 235 -2.49 18.06 -20.29
CA SER A 235 -1.78 16.93 -19.69
C SER A 235 -2.40 16.52 -18.32
N PHE A 236 -1.60 16.35 -17.28
CA PHE A 236 -2.03 15.95 -15.94
C PHE A 236 -2.50 17.13 -15.06
N TRP A 237 -2.31 18.38 -15.45
CA TRP A 237 -2.59 19.56 -14.60
C TRP A 237 -4.02 19.66 -14.08
N PRO A 238 -5.08 19.44 -14.87
CA PRO A 238 -6.45 19.46 -14.34
C PRO A 238 -6.68 18.42 -13.25
N TYR A 239 -6.07 17.24 -13.42
CA TYR A 239 -6.17 16.13 -12.46
C TYR A 239 -5.35 16.40 -11.20
N LEU A 240 -4.22 17.08 -11.31
CA LEU A 240 -3.43 17.52 -10.16
C LEU A 240 -4.21 18.53 -9.31
N ILE A 241 -4.84 19.53 -9.94
CA ILE A 241 -5.67 20.52 -9.23
C ILE A 241 -6.85 19.82 -8.53
N ALA A 242 -7.56 18.95 -9.25
CA ALA A 242 -8.64 18.15 -8.65
C ALA A 242 -8.13 17.23 -7.53
N GLY A 243 -6.92 16.71 -7.66
CA GLY A 243 -6.23 15.91 -6.65
C GLY A 243 -5.95 16.71 -5.38
N CYS A 244 -5.43 17.92 -5.51
CA CYS A 244 -5.22 18.80 -4.35
C CYS A 244 -6.54 19.14 -3.63
N LEU A 245 -7.61 19.41 -4.36
CA LEU A 245 -8.93 19.66 -3.77
C LEU A 245 -9.50 18.41 -3.09
N SER A 246 -9.35 17.24 -3.72
CA SER A 246 -9.78 15.97 -3.16
C SER A 246 -8.98 15.65 -1.90
N TRP A 247 -7.66 15.80 -1.93
CA TRP A 247 -6.78 15.59 -0.79
C TRP A 247 -7.16 16.48 0.39
N TYR A 248 -7.39 17.78 0.13
CA TYR A 248 -7.85 18.73 1.15
C TYR A 248 -9.22 18.34 1.72
N GLY A 249 -10.14 17.87 0.86
CA GLY A 249 -11.42 17.33 1.31
C GLY A 249 -11.29 16.13 2.23
N PHE A 250 -10.33 15.24 1.98
CA PHE A 250 -10.03 14.12 2.89
C PHE A 250 -9.45 14.60 4.21
N GLN A 251 -8.50 15.53 4.19
CA GLN A 251 -7.93 16.12 5.41
C GLN A 251 -9.02 16.70 6.33
N GLU A 252 -9.91 17.51 5.78
CA GLU A 252 -10.97 18.17 6.57
C GLU A 252 -12.12 17.21 6.94
N SER A 253 -12.26 16.09 6.22
CA SER A 253 -13.29 15.08 6.52
C SER A 253 -12.98 14.19 7.70
N GLY A 254 -11.74 14.23 8.22
CA GLY A 254 -11.24 13.31 9.24
C GLY A 254 -10.85 11.92 8.72
N LEU A 255 -10.92 11.68 7.40
CA LEU A 255 -10.29 10.51 6.79
C LEU A 255 -8.80 10.77 6.56
N HIS A 256 -8.02 9.67 6.45
CA HIS A 256 -6.58 9.82 6.28
C HIS A 256 -6.23 10.56 4.97
N PRO A 257 -5.53 11.70 5.02
CA PRO A 257 -5.24 12.53 3.84
C PRO A 257 -4.48 11.81 2.73
N ALA A 258 -3.61 10.84 3.10
CA ALA A 258 -2.88 10.03 2.12
C ALA A 258 -3.80 9.26 1.15
N LEU A 259 -5.08 9.05 1.48
CA LEU A 259 -6.07 8.42 0.60
C LEU A 259 -6.75 9.41 -0.36
N GLY A 260 -6.50 10.70 -0.21
CA GLY A 260 -7.23 11.76 -0.90
C GLY A 260 -7.09 11.78 -2.42
N LEU A 261 -6.05 11.14 -2.99
CA LEU A 261 -5.88 11.03 -4.44
C LEU A 261 -6.63 9.82 -5.05
N LEU A 262 -7.11 8.87 -4.25
CA LEU A 262 -7.79 7.66 -4.74
C LEU A 262 -8.99 7.97 -5.65
N PRO A 263 -9.89 8.92 -5.31
CA PRO A 263 -11.05 9.23 -6.16
C PRO A 263 -10.68 9.84 -7.52
N ILE A 264 -9.47 10.37 -7.68
CA ILE A 264 -9.00 10.98 -8.93
C ILE A 264 -8.48 9.94 -9.92
N VAL A 265 -7.89 8.85 -9.44
CA VAL A 265 -7.28 7.80 -10.28
C VAL A 265 -8.25 7.28 -11.37
N PRO A 266 -9.51 6.92 -11.07
CA PRO A 266 -10.47 6.46 -12.08
C PRO A 266 -10.85 7.51 -13.12
N THR A 267 -10.59 8.79 -12.84
CA THR A 267 -11.00 9.89 -13.73
C THR A 267 -9.98 10.19 -14.82
N LEU A 268 -8.74 9.73 -14.66
CA LEU A 268 -7.69 9.90 -15.66
C LEU A 268 -8.04 9.14 -16.95
N PRO A 269 -7.82 9.72 -18.13
CA PRO A 269 -7.95 8.99 -19.39
C PRO A 269 -6.97 7.83 -19.47
N HIS A 270 -7.49 6.63 -19.66
CA HIS A 270 -6.72 5.39 -19.74
C HIS A 270 -7.15 4.53 -20.92
N ALA A 271 -6.35 3.53 -21.30
CA ALA A 271 -6.71 2.50 -22.26
C ALA A 271 -7.82 1.61 -21.70
N ASP A 272 -8.67 1.07 -22.58
CA ASP A 272 -9.78 0.20 -22.18
C ASP A 272 -9.34 -1.22 -21.76
N ARG A 273 -8.06 -1.55 -21.90
CA ARG A 273 -7.52 -2.90 -21.63
C ARG A 273 -6.32 -2.81 -20.70
N ALA A 274 -6.29 -3.68 -19.69
CA ALA A 274 -5.11 -3.93 -18.90
C ALA A 274 -4.13 -4.83 -19.67
N PHE A 275 -2.85 -4.51 -19.62
CA PHE A 275 -1.77 -5.30 -20.25
C PHE A 275 -1.12 -6.27 -19.26
N GLY A 276 -1.48 -6.19 -18.02
CA GLY A 276 -0.93 -6.97 -16.91
C GLY A 276 0.19 -6.25 -16.18
N ILE A 277 0.30 -6.53 -14.91
CA ILE A 277 1.23 -5.89 -13.99
C ILE A 277 2.65 -6.15 -14.45
N PHE A 278 3.45 -5.10 -14.53
CA PHE A 278 4.84 -5.15 -15.00
C PHE A 278 5.00 -5.69 -16.44
N SER A 279 4.00 -5.55 -17.32
CA SER A 279 4.18 -5.92 -18.71
C SER A 279 5.08 -4.91 -19.44
N GLU A 280 5.99 -5.38 -20.29
CA GLU A 280 6.82 -4.47 -21.10
C GLU A 280 5.97 -3.60 -22.05
N ALA A 281 4.80 -4.11 -22.48
CA ALA A 281 3.87 -3.39 -23.34
C ALA A 281 3.28 -2.13 -22.66
N GLU A 282 3.13 -2.14 -21.35
CA GLU A 282 2.61 -1.02 -20.57
C GLU A 282 3.54 0.20 -20.64
N GLN A 283 4.85 -0.01 -20.75
CA GLN A 283 5.85 1.06 -20.86
C GLN A 283 5.73 1.86 -22.17
N TYR A 284 5.06 1.30 -23.20
CA TYR A 284 4.86 1.94 -24.50
C TYR A 284 3.47 2.56 -24.66
N LEU A 285 2.61 2.45 -23.63
CA LEU A 285 1.31 3.10 -23.65
C LEU A 285 1.48 4.61 -23.43
N THR A 286 0.86 5.37 -24.32
CA THR A 286 0.92 6.85 -24.31
C THR A 286 -0.33 7.48 -23.70
N ASP A 287 -1.12 6.69 -22.93
CA ASP A 287 -2.27 7.25 -22.24
C ASP A 287 -1.84 8.07 -21.01
N LEU A 288 -2.74 8.95 -20.54
CA LEU A 288 -2.41 9.89 -19.48
C LEU A 288 -2.17 9.20 -18.13
N LEU A 289 -2.87 8.10 -17.87
CA LEU A 289 -2.72 7.34 -16.63
C LEU A 289 -1.31 6.75 -16.50
N ASN A 290 -0.83 6.06 -17.54
CA ASN A 290 0.52 5.51 -17.56
C ASN A 290 1.60 6.60 -17.63
N HIS A 291 1.34 7.71 -18.36
CA HIS A 291 2.27 8.83 -18.39
C HIS A 291 2.44 9.45 -16.99
N THR A 292 1.35 9.60 -16.22
CA THR A 292 1.39 10.12 -14.85
C THR A 292 2.14 9.16 -13.92
N GLU A 293 1.95 7.84 -14.06
CA GLU A 293 2.72 6.85 -13.32
C GLU A 293 4.22 6.98 -13.60
N HIS A 294 4.61 7.04 -14.88
CA HIS A 294 6.02 7.22 -15.25
C HIS A 294 6.63 8.52 -14.71
N LEU A 295 5.84 9.59 -14.66
CA LEU A 295 6.27 10.87 -14.09
C LEU A 295 6.47 10.78 -12.59
N LEU A 296 5.57 10.09 -11.89
CA LEU A 296 5.60 9.93 -10.43
C LEU A 296 6.63 8.90 -9.95
N LYS A 297 7.11 8.05 -10.83
CA LYS A 297 8.01 6.94 -10.50
C LYS A 297 9.21 7.38 -9.65
N HIS A 298 10.04 8.28 -10.17
CA HIS A 298 11.23 8.75 -9.45
C HIS A 298 10.92 9.59 -8.21
N PRO A 299 9.96 10.53 -8.24
CA PRO A 299 9.52 11.20 -7.02
C PRO A 299 9.09 10.23 -5.91
N VAL A 300 8.31 9.20 -6.24
CA VAL A 300 7.83 8.23 -5.24
C VAL A 300 8.98 7.39 -4.66
N GLU A 301 10.04 7.09 -5.43
CA GLU A 301 11.25 6.47 -4.91
C GLU A 301 11.88 7.30 -3.77
N VAL A 302 11.96 8.62 -3.98
CA VAL A 302 12.48 9.54 -2.97
C VAL A 302 11.52 9.65 -1.78
N VAL A 303 10.21 9.68 -2.03
CA VAL A 303 9.20 9.65 -0.96
C VAL A 303 9.36 8.41 -0.09
N LEU A 304 9.53 7.24 -0.67
CA LEU A 304 9.72 5.99 0.06
C LEU A 304 11.02 5.99 0.88
N PHE A 305 12.10 6.60 0.38
CA PHE A 305 13.31 6.80 1.18
C PHE A 305 13.02 7.62 2.44
N PHE A 306 12.36 8.77 2.29
CA PHE A 306 11.99 9.60 3.44
C PHE A 306 10.96 8.94 4.33
N PHE A 307 10.02 8.20 3.77
CA PHE A 307 9.08 7.41 4.56
C PHE A 307 9.81 6.39 5.46
N GLY A 308 10.75 5.62 4.91
CA GLY A 308 11.60 4.73 5.69
C GLY A 308 12.42 5.46 6.74
N LEU A 309 12.99 6.62 6.37
CA LEU A 309 13.81 7.44 7.27
C LEU A 309 13.01 8.01 8.46
N LEU A 310 11.74 8.36 8.28
CA LEU A 310 10.91 8.99 9.31
C LEU A 310 10.09 7.99 10.13
N ASN A 311 9.85 6.77 9.63
CA ASN A 311 8.97 5.81 10.28
C ASN A 311 9.69 4.60 10.87
N ALA A 312 10.89 4.26 10.41
CA ALA A 312 11.61 3.06 10.83
C ALA A 312 12.62 3.29 11.96
N GLY A 313 12.80 4.53 12.42
CA GLY A 313 13.72 4.84 13.50
C GLY A 313 13.12 4.52 14.86
N VAL A 314 13.28 3.30 15.27
CA VAL A 314 12.79 2.76 16.55
C VAL A 314 13.97 2.25 17.36
N GLU A 315 13.97 2.54 18.65
CA GLU A 315 14.99 2.02 19.56
C GLU A 315 14.78 0.51 19.80
N PHE A 316 15.86 -0.25 19.89
CA PHE A 316 15.79 -1.68 20.25
C PHE A 316 15.22 -1.89 21.67
N SER A 317 15.29 -0.90 22.52
CA SER A 317 14.67 -0.89 23.86
C SER A 317 13.14 -0.95 23.79
N ALA A 318 12.52 -0.56 22.68
CA ALA A 318 11.07 -0.57 22.46
C ALA A 318 10.48 -1.95 22.17
N ILE A 319 11.31 -3.01 22.08
CA ILE A 319 10.83 -4.38 21.86
C ILE A 319 9.95 -4.80 23.05
N ALA A 320 8.66 -5.01 22.79
CA ALA A 320 7.65 -5.37 23.77
C ALA A 320 6.59 -6.33 23.15
N GLU A 321 5.50 -6.58 23.87
CA GLU A 321 4.42 -7.48 23.42
C GLU A 321 3.90 -7.13 22.02
N PRO A 322 3.63 -5.85 21.65
CA PRO A 322 3.14 -5.50 20.30
C PRO A 322 4.10 -5.93 19.18
N THR A 323 5.42 -5.93 19.44
CA THR A 323 6.43 -6.39 18.48
C THR A 323 6.18 -7.85 18.06
N TRP A 324 5.96 -8.70 19.07
CA TRP A 324 5.76 -10.13 18.82
C TRP A 324 4.39 -10.42 18.24
N LEU A 325 3.35 -9.66 18.64
CA LEU A 325 2.01 -9.80 18.10
C LEU A 325 1.99 -9.51 16.60
N VAL A 326 2.60 -8.41 16.15
CA VAL A 326 2.73 -8.06 14.74
C VAL A 326 3.56 -9.09 13.98
N LEU A 327 4.73 -9.44 14.51
CA LEU A 327 5.62 -10.39 13.86
C LEU A 327 4.99 -11.77 13.71
N LEU A 328 4.38 -12.32 14.77
CA LEU A 328 3.72 -13.63 14.72
C LEU A 328 2.48 -13.61 13.85
N GLY A 329 1.71 -12.52 13.86
CA GLY A 329 0.63 -12.31 12.91
C GLY A 329 1.11 -12.47 11.47
N LEU A 330 2.25 -11.83 11.12
CA LEU A 330 2.84 -11.92 9.79
C LEU A 330 3.43 -13.30 9.50
N ILE A 331 4.36 -13.81 10.31
CA ILE A 331 5.15 -15.01 9.97
C ILE A 331 4.41 -16.33 10.25
N VAL A 332 3.36 -16.33 11.07
CA VAL A 332 2.54 -17.51 11.37
C VAL A 332 1.15 -17.37 10.77
N GLY A 333 0.47 -16.25 11.07
CA GLY A 333 -0.92 -16.04 10.64
C GLY A 333 -1.07 -16.00 9.13
N LYS A 334 -0.20 -15.29 8.43
CA LYS A 334 -0.28 -15.10 6.97
C LYS A 334 -0.03 -16.40 6.19
N PRO A 335 1.05 -17.16 6.43
CA PRO A 335 1.27 -18.43 5.75
C PRO A 335 0.17 -19.46 6.00
N ILE A 336 -0.32 -19.57 7.22
CA ILE A 336 -1.40 -20.51 7.57
C ILE A 336 -2.71 -20.07 6.90
N GLY A 337 -3.04 -18.78 6.97
CA GLY A 337 -4.26 -18.24 6.37
C GLY A 337 -4.29 -18.40 4.86
N ILE A 338 -3.20 -18.03 4.16
CA ILE A 338 -3.07 -18.18 2.71
C ILE A 338 -3.14 -19.64 2.29
N LEU A 339 -2.44 -20.53 3.00
CA LEU A 339 -2.49 -21.95 2.74
C LEU A 339 -3.90 -22.51 2.93
N PHE A 340 -4.56 -22.23 4.06
CA PHE A 340 -5.87 -22.76 4.39
C PHE A 340 -6.95 -22.28 3.41
N PHE A 341 -7.08 -20.96 3.20
CA PHE A 341 -8.10 -20.40 2.32
C PHE A 341 -7.80 -20.68 0.84
N GLY A 342 -6.55 -20.67 0.44
CA GLY A 342 -6.15 -21.05 -0.92
C GLY A 342 -6.38 -22.54 -1.20
N TRP A 343 -6.12 -23.43 -0.23
CA TRP A 343 -6.47 -24.83 -0.33
C TRP A 343 -7.99 -25.04 -0.38
N LEU A 344 -8.75 -24.34 0.47
CA LEU A 344 -10.21 -24.39 0.50
C LEU A 344 -10.79 -23.99 -0.86
N ALA A 345 -10.27 -22.92 -1.46
CA ALA A 345 -10.70 -22.46 -2.78
C ALA A 345 -10.34 -23.46 -3.87
N ALA A 346 -9.11 -23.97 -3.85
CA ALA A 346 -8.59 -24.83 -4.94
C ALA A 346 -9.25 -26.20 -4.99
N HIS A 347 -9.53 -26.85 -3.83
CA HIS A 347 -10.00 -28.22 -3.75
C HIS A 347 -11.49 -28.32 -3.42
N PRO A 348 -12.00 -27.95 -2.22
CA PRO A 348 -13.42 -28.09 -1.91
C PRO A 348 -14.34 -27.25 -2.80
N LEU A 349 -13.94 -26.02 -3.15
CA LEU A 349 -14.72 -25.14 -4.02
C LEU A 349 -14.47 -25.39 -5.52
N GLY A 350 -13.49 -26.22 -5.88
CA GLY A 350 -13.22 -26.61 -7.26
C GLY A 350 -12.71 -25.47 -8.15
N LEU A 351 -12.18 -24.40 -7.57
CA LEU A 351 -11.66 -23.26 -8.35
C LEU A 351 -10.29 -23.54 -8.99
N GLY A 352 -9.55 -24.52 -8.44
CA GLY A 352 -8.24 -24.95 -8.92
C GLY A 352 -7.10 -23.98 -8.60
N LEU A 353 -5.88 -24.45 -8.79
CA LEU A 353 -4.65 -23.62 -8.77
C LEU A 353 -4.21 -23.34 -10.21
N PRO A 354 -3.43 -22.30 -10.46
CA PRO A 354 -2.76 -22.09 -11.74
C PRO A 354 -1.95 -23.31 -12.15
N GLN A 355 -1.92 -23.61 -13.46
CA GLN A 355 -1.17 -24.75 -14.00
C GLN A 355 0.32 -24.64 -13.62
N GLY A 356 0.89 -25.72 -13.11
CA GLY A 356 2.26 -25.77 -12.64
C GLY A 356 2.48 -25.30 -11.20
N MET A 357 1.42 -24.95 -10.47
CA MET A 357 1.48 -24.56 -9.05
C MET A 357 0.97 -25.70 -8.16
N ARG A 358 1.68 -26.01 -7.08
CA ARG A 358 1.32 -27.02 -6.09
C ARG A 358 0.67 -26.36 -4.87
N THR A 359 -0.14 -27.10 -4.13
CA THR A 359 -0.76 -26.59 -2.88
C THR A 359 0.28 -26.13 -1.86
N ILE A 360 1.42 -26.82 -1.76
CA ILE A 360 2.51 -26.45 -0.84
C ILE A 360 3.15 -25.10 -1.21
N ASP A 361 3.07 -24.69 -2.48
CA ASP A 361 3.60 -23.41 -2.93
C ASP A 361 2.80 -22.24 -2.31
N LEU A 362 1.53 -22.46 -1.93
CA LEU A 362 0.72 -21.48 -1.16
C LEU A 362 1.37 -21.17 0.21
N PHE A 363 1.92 -22.16 0.87
CA PHE A 363 2.61 -21.98 2.15
C PHE A 363 3.87 -21.13 1.99
N VAL A 364 4.64 -21.39 0.95
CA VAL A 364 5.84 -20.60 0.63
C VAL A 364 5.46 -19.16 0.23
N ILE A 365 4.39 -19.00 -0.59
CA ILE A 365 3.82 -17.68 -0.92
C ILE A 365 3.44 -16.94 0.36
N GLY A 366 2.89 -17.64 1.35
CA GLY A 366 2.52 -17.05 2.63
C GLY A 366 3.70 -16.40 3.35
N PHE A 367 4.87 -17.03 3.37
CA PHE A 367 6.07 -16.40 3.94
C PHE A 367 6.57 -15.23 3.09
N VAL A 368 6.49 -15.32 1.77
CA VAL A 368 6.85 -14.20 0.91
C VAL A 368 5.91 -13.02 1.15
N ALA A 369 4.61 -13.26 1.25
CA ALA A 369 3.59 -12.25 1.53
C ALA A 369 3.66 -11.70 2.97
N ALA A 370 4.31 -12.42 3.90
CA ALA A 370 4.50 -11.98 5.29
C ALA A 370 5.50 -10.82 5.43
N ILE A 371 6.16 -10.41 4.35
CA ILE A 371 6.96 -9.18 4.33
C ILE A 371 5.98 -8.00 4.25
N GLY A 372 5.63 -7.42 5.40
CA GLY A 372 4.63 -6.34 5.48
C GLY A 372 5.21 -4.94 5.41
N PHE A 373 6.45 -4.80 5.71
CA PHE A 373 7.32 -3.64 5.93
C PHE A 373 6.67 -2.26 5.71
N THR A 374 6.57 -1.75 4.47
CA THR A 374 6.12 -0.38 4.14
C THR A 374 4.72 -0.10 4.67
N VAL A 375 3.76 -0.93 4.27
CA VAL A 375 2.35 -0.71 4.62
C VAL A 375 2.10 -1.05 6.08
N SER A 376 2.78 -2.06 6.65
CA SER A 376 2.69 -2.35 8.08
C SER A 376 3.24 -1.21 8.94
N LEU A 377 4.37 -0.57 8.55
CA LEU A 377 4.88 0.62 9.23
C LEU A 377 3.89 1.79 9.16
N PHE A 378 3.29 2.00 7.97
CA PHE A 378 2.29 3.04 7.80
C PHE A 378 1.06 2.80 8.67
N ILE A 379 0.51 1.58 8.66
CA ILE A 379 -0.65 1.24 9.51
C ILE A 379 -0.29 1.39 11.00
N ALA A 380 0.91 1.00 11.41
CA ALA A 380 1.35 1.16 12.80
C ALA A 380 1.41 2.63 13.22
N SER A 381 1.87 3.54 12.34
CA SER A 381 1.89 4.98 12.63
C SER A 381 0.50 5.62 12.69
N VAL A 382 -0.50 5.02 12.02
CA VAL A 382 -1.88 5.52 12.02
C VAL A 382 -2.74 4.86 13.11
N ALA A 383 -2.47 3.59 13.43
CA ALA A 383 -3.26 2.83 14.39
C ALA A 383 -3.01 3.25 15.85
N PHE A 384 -1.83 3.75 16.15
CA PHE A 384 -1.43 4.13 17.50
C PHE A 384 -0.91 5.57 17.53
N GLU A 385 -1.17 6.25 18.62
CA GLU A 385 -0.51 7.52 18.93
C GLU A 385 1.00 7.31 19.15
N ALA A 386 1.80 8.35 18.90
CA ALA A 386 3.23 8.30 19.13
C ALA A 386 3.56 7.87 20.58
N GLY A 387 4.37 6.83 20.72
CA GLY A 387 4.73 6.30 22.02
C GLY A 387 5.13 4.83 21.99
N PRO A 388 5.33 4.21 23.15
CA PRO A 388 5.94 2.88 23.28
C PRO A 388 5.20 1.77 22.53
N VAL A 389 3.86 1.81 22.46
CA VAL A 389 3.04 0.80 21.76
C VAL A 389 3.24 0.92 20.25
N GLN A 390 3.25 2.15 19.72
CA GLN A 390 3.51 2.40 18.30
C GLN A 390 4.90 1.93 17.91
N ASP A 391 5.91 2.29 18.70
CA ASP A 391 7.31 1.92 18.45
C ASP A 391 7.51 0.41 18.49
N ALA A 392 6.93 -0.28 19.47
CA ALA A 392 6.94 -1.72 19.55
C ALA A 392 6.26 -2.37 18.31
N ALA A 393 5.14 -1.82 17.85
CA ALA A 393 4.44 -2.31 16.66
C ALA A 393 5.27 -2.07 15.38
N LYS A 394 5.89 -0.89 15.23
CA LYS A 394 6.82 -0.57 14.13
C LYS A 394 8.01 -1.53 14.13
N MET A 395 8.57 -1.87 15.30
CA MET A 395 9.64 -2.86 15.40
C MET A 395 9.21 -4.24 14.89
N GLY A 396 7.98 -4.67 15.18
CA GLY A 396 7.40 -5.90 14.64
C GLY A 396 7.29 -5.88 13.11
N ALA A 397 6.87 -4.75 12.55
CA ALA A 397 6.83 -4.55 11.10
C ALA A 397 8.24 -4.60 10.46
N LEU A 398 9.25 -4.00 11.10
CA LEU A 398 10.65 -4.08 10.67
C LEU A 398 11.16 -5.53 10.70
N PHE A 399 10.87 -6.27 11.75
CA PHE A 399 11.27 -7.67 11.86
C PHE A 399 10.61 -8.57 10.82
N SER A 400 9.53 -8.12 10.15
CA SER A 400 8.93 -8.87 9.04
C SER A 400 9.89 -9.14 7.88
N PHE A 401 11.00 -8.40 7.75
CA PHE A 401 12.07 -8.73 6.81
C PHE A 401 12.65 -10.14 6.99
N PHE A 402 12.64 -10.68 8.20
CA PHE A 402 13.06 -12.06 8.43
C PHE A 402 12.19 -13.08 7.67
N ALA A 403 10.97 -12.71 7.28
CA ALA A 403 10.12 -13.55 6.45
C ALA A 403 10.75 -13.84 5.07
N ALA A 404 11.60 -12.96 4.55
CA ALA A 404 12.37 -13.23 3.33
C ALA A 404 13.31 -14.43 3.49
N ILE A 405 14.01 -14.51 4.62
CA ILE A 405 14.88 -15.64 4.94
C ILE A 405 14.06 -16.92 5.11
N LEU A 406 12.95 -16.83 5.86
CA LEU A 406 12.04 -17.96 6.08
C LEU A 406 11.45 -18.47 4.76
N SER A 407 11.13 -17.59 3.82
CA SER A 407 10.60 -17.95 2.50
C SER A 407 11.64 -18.73 1.66
N LEU A 408 12.92 -18.33 1.71
CA LEU A 408 14.01 -19.04 1.04
C LEU A 408 14.25 -20.43 1.66
N ILE A 409 14.18 -20.54 2.98
CA ILE A 409 14.30 -21.82 3.69
C ILE A 409 13.08 -22.70 3.34
N ALA A 410 11.86 -22.17 3.42
CA ALA A 410 10.65 -22.89 3.08
C ALA A 410 10.68 -23.38 1.62
N GLY A 411 11.10 -22.53 0.68
CA GLY A 411 11.25 -22.90 -0.72
C GLY A 411 12.23 -24.05 -0.95
N LYS A 412 13.35 -24.06 -0.22
CA LYS A 412 14.32 -25.17 -0.24
C LYS A 412 13.74 -26.46 0.35
N LEU A 413 13.10 -26.37 1.52
CA LEU A 413 12.54 -27.53 2.22
C LEU A 413 11.40 -28.19 1.42
N THR A 414 10.57 -27.38 0.77
CA THR A 414 9.44 -27.84 -0.05
C THR A 414 9.87 -28.23 -1.48
N LYS A 415 11.17 -28.14 -1.79
CA LYS A 415 11.74 -28.45 -3.11
C LYS A 415 10.98 -27.73 -4.23
N VAL A 416 10.87 -26.40 -4.12
CA VAL A 416 10.30 -25.57 -5.17
C VAL A 416 11.18 -25.68 -6.43
N GLU A 417 10.56 -26.06 -7.55
CA GLU A 417 11.23 -26.11 -8.86
C GLU A 417 11.25 -24.71 -9.45
N LYS A 418 12.44 -24.09 -9.52
CA LYS A 418 12.58 -22.75 -10.10
C LYS A 418 12.34 -22.81 -11.61
N GLN A 419 11.45 -21.96 -12.09
CA GLN A 419 11.20 -21.80 -13.53
C GLN A 419 11.83 -20.49 -14.00
N HIS A 420 12.82 -20.61 -14.88
CA HIS A 420 13.42 -19.47 -15.57
C HIS A 420 12.68 -19.25 -16.89
N SER A 421 12.27 -18.00 -17.15
CA SER A 421 11.63 -17.59 -18.41
C SER A 421 12.64 -17.50 -19.54
#